data_355a88058bd10393a58cc68e90568a58
#
_entry.id   355a88058bd10393a58cc68e90568a58
#
_cell.length_a   1.000
_cell.length_b   1.000
_cell.length_c   1.000
_cell.angle_alpha   90.00
_cell.angle_beta   90.00
_cell.angle_gamma   90.00
#
_symmetry.space_group_name_H-M   'P 1'
#
loop_
_entity.id
_entity.type
_entity.pdbx_description
1 polymer ?
#
loop_
_entity_poly.entity_id
_entity_poly.type
_entity_poly.pdbx_seq_one_letter_code
_entity_poly.pdbx_strand_id
1 'polypeptide(L)'
;MAMGAAPGRQAPSGGAGESGRQDRDEAVKDAWHALISAKVASWNALERELGESHGLGVSDFEVLDYLAAKPDGCRSQSLADAVHLSQSALSRLADRLERHGLVQRSNCVDDRRGINLVLTAAGRDKHGQALSTYCEVLARTLPPELVARFE
;
A
#
# COMPACT_ATOMS: atom_id res chain seq x y z
N MET A 1 -67.23 -42.88 -16.84
CA MET A 1 -66.50 -42.49 -15.62
C MET A 1 -65.11 -41.97 -16.02
N ALA A 2 -64.98 -40.69 -16.05
CA ALA A 2 -63.71 -40.04 -16.40
C ALA A 2 -63.10 -39.45 -15.13
N MET A 3 -61.93 -39.88 -14.74
CA MET A 3 -61.14 -39.25 -13.66
C MET A 3 -60.17 -38.27 -14.29
N GLY A 4 -60.36 -36.99 -13.94
CA GLY A 4 -59.53 -35.89 -14.40
C GLY A 4 -58.16 -35.88 -13.77
N ALA A 5 -57.16 -35.72 -14.59
CA ALA A 5 -55.78 -35.41 -14.15
C ALA A 5 -55.68 -33.93 -13.82
N ALA A 6 -55.21 -33.61 -12.62
CA ALA A 6 -54.88 -32.25 -12.20
C ALA A 6 -53.60 -31.76 -12.89
N PRO A 7 -53.48 -30.50 -13.32
CA PRO A 7 -52.24 -29.95 -13.87
C PRO A 7 -51.25 -29.68 -12.75
N GLY A 8 -50.04 -30.22 -12.93
CA GLY A 8 -48.92 -29.95 -12.03
C GLY A 8 -48.53 -28.47 -11.97
N ARG A 9 -48.46 -27.93 -10.77
CA ARG A 9 -47.87 -26.62 -10.52
C ARG A 9 -46.36 -26.69 -10.78
N GLN A 10 -45.91 -26.06 -11.84
CA GLN A 10 -44.51 -25.73 -12.01
C GLN A 10 -44.17 -24.60 -11.01
N ALA A 11 -43.20 -24.87 -10.15
CA ALA A 11 -42.60 -23.87 -9.30
C ALA A 11 -41.83 -22.85 -10.15
N PRO A 12 -41.88 -21.54 -9.83
CA PRO A 12 -41.05 -20.56 -10.55
C PRO A 12 -39.59 -20.80 -10.21
N SER A 13 -38.81 -21.11 -11.22
CA SER A 13 -37.37 -21.32 -11.19
C SER A 13 -36.65 -20.05 -10.74
N GLY A 14 -35.69 -20.21 -9.82
CA GLY A 14 -34.89 -19.17 -9.17
C GLY A 14 -33.87 -18.45 -10.07
N GLY A 15 -34.35 -17.68 -11.04
CA GLY A 15 -33.47 -16.86 -11.91
C GLY A 15 -33.04 -15.50 -11.32
N ALA A 16 -33.77 -14.98 -10.35
CA ALA A 16 -33.47 -13.64 -9.80
C ALA A 16 -32.27 -13.63 -8.80
N GLY A 17 -32.01 -14.74 -8.13
CA GLY A 17 -30.90 -14.84 -7.17
C GLY A 17 -29.54 -15.05 -7.84
N GLU A 18 -29.49 -15.71 -8.98
CA GLU A 18 -28.25 -15.98 -9.72
C GLU A 18 -27.76 -14.74 -10.48
N SER A 19 -28.65 -13.98 -11.09
CA SER A 19 -28.32 -12.70 -11.76
C SER A 19 -27.74 -11.69 -10.76
N GLY A 20 -28.37 -11.50 -9.61
CA GLY A 20 -27.88 -10.56 -8.59
C GLY A 20 -26.52 -10.96 -7.98
N ARG A 21 -26.24 -12.26 -7.92
CA ARG A 21 -24.92 -12.76 -7.49
C ARG A 21 -23.86 -12.50 -8.56
N GLN A 22 -24.16 -12.74 -9.80
CA GLN A 22 -23.26 -12.53 -10.94
C GLN A 22 -22.90 -11.05 -11.12
N ASP A 23 -23.89 -10.16 -11.01
CA ASP A 23 -23.68 -8.71 -11.07
C ASP A 23 -22.78 -8.23 -9.92
N ARG A 24 -22.96 -8.78 -8.72
CA ARG A 24 -22.11 -8.50 -7.56
C ARG A 24 -20.66 -8.96 -7.75
N ASP A 25 -20.49 -10.18 -8.28
CA ASP A 25 -19.17 -10.75 -8.51
C ASP A 25 -18.40 -9.98 -9.58
N GLU A 26 -19.07 -9.45 -10.60
CA GLU A 26 -18.47 -8.56 -11.59
C GLU A 26 -18.09 -7.22 -10.97
N ALA A 27 -18.96 -6.60 -10.21
CA ALA A 27 -18.66 -5.33 -9.52
C ALA A 27 -17.44 -5.46 -8.57
N VAL A 28 -17.28 -6.60 -7.88
CA VAL A 28 -16.10 -6.86 -7.03
C VAL A 28 -14.84 -6.97 -7.86
N LYS A 29 -14.88 -7.66 -9.01
CA LYS A 29 -13.72 -7.75 -9.92
C LYS A 29 -13.34 -6.39 -10.50
N ASP A 30 -14.32 -5.60 -10.91
CA ASP A 30 -14.10 -4.25 -11.46
C ASP A 30 -13.50 -3.32 -10.40
N ALA A 31 -13.99 -3.37 -9.17
CA ALA A 31 -13.43 -2.61 -8.05
C ALA A 31 -11.96 -3.02 -7.78
N TRP A 32 -11.65 -4.31 -7.85
CA TRP A 32 -10.28 -4.79 -7.72
C TRP A 32 -9.37 -4.27 -8.84
N HIS A 33 -9.82 -4.35 -10.10
CA HIS A 33 -9.07 -3.83 -11.25
C HIS A 33 -8.84 -2.32 -11.15
N ALA A 34 -9.85 -1.56 -10.73
CA ALA A 34 -9.74 -0.13 -10.51
C ALA A 34 -8.70 0.20 -9.42
N LEU A 35 -8.70 -0.54 -8.31
CA LEU A 35 -7.72 -0.38 -7.23
C LEU A 35 -6.29 -0.64 -7.69
N ILE A 36 -6.07 -1.74 -8.42
CA ILE A 36 -4.75 -2.08 -8.97
C ILE A 36 -4.29 -1.00 -9.96
N SER A 37 -5.17 -0.53 -10.84
CA SER A 37 -4.84 0.51 -11.81
C SER A 37 -4.47 1.83 -11.12
N ALA A 38 -5.21 2.25 -10.12
CA ALA A 38 -4.90 3.43 -9.32
C ALA A 38 -3.54 3.29 -8.61
N LYS A 39 -3.28 2.13 -7.98
CA LYS A 39 -1.99 1.84 -7.35
C LYS A 39 -0.83 1.96 -8.34
N VAL A 40 -0.94 1.34 -9.52
CA VAL A 40 0.13 1.38 -10.53
C VAL A 40 0.36 2.79 -11.04
N ALA A 41 -0.70 3.55 -11.32
CA ALA A 41 -0.60 4.93 -11.76
C ALA A 41 0.08 5.83 -10.71
N SER A 42 -0.33 5.72 -9.44
CA SER A 42 0.26 6.47 -8.33
C SER A 42 1.73 6.09 -8.13
N TRP A 43 2.05 4.80 -8.13
CA TRP A 43 3.41 4.32 -7.98
C TRP A 43 4.35 4.86 -9.07
N ASN A 44 3.95 4.75 -10.34
CA ASN A 44 4.75 5.24 -11.46
C ASN A 44 4.96 6.77 -11.43
N ALA A 45 3.94 7.52 -11.04
CA ALA A 45 4.06 8.96 -10.87
C ALA A 45 4.99 9.33 -9.71
N LEU A 46 4.88 8.64 -8.58
CA LEU A 46 5.76 8.82 -7.43
C LEU A 46 7.22 8.49 -7.76
N GLU A 47 7.49 7.34 -8.39
CA GLU A 47 8.86 6.95 -8.79
C GLU A 47 9.50 8.02 -9.66
N ARG A 48 8.76 8.55 -10.64
CA ARG A 48 9.26 9.60 -11.52
C ARG A 48 9.55 10.89 -10.74
N GLU A 49 8.59 11.40 -9.99
CA GLU A 49 8.69 12.75 -9.40
C GLU A 49 9.57 12.80 -8.16
N LEU A 50 9.53 11.78 -7.31
CA LEU A 50 10.48 11.65 -6.21
C LEU A 50 11.90 11.44 -6.73
N GLY A 51 12.06 10.65 -7.81
CA GLY A 51 13.36 10.42 -8.44
C GLY A 51 13.95 11.70 -9.03
N GLU A 52 13.18 12.43 -9.83
CA GLU A 52 13.63 13.64 -10.50
C GLU A 52 13.91 14.80 -9.54
N SER A 53 13.03 15.01 -8.54
CA SER A 53 13.11 16.16 -7.64
C SER A 53 13.94 15.92 -6.39
N HIS A 54 14.00 14.67 -5.92
CA HIS A 54 14.60 14.36 -4.61
C HIS A 54 15.64 13.23 -4.66
N GLY A 55 15.79 12.52 -5.80
CA GLY A 55 16.70 11.37 -5.90
C GLY A 55 16.28 10.18 -5.01
N LEU A 56 14.98 10.05 -4.72
CA LEU A 56 14.39 8.99 -3.90
C LEU A 56 13.47 8.11 -4.75
N GLY A 57 13.53 6.79 -4.54
CA GLY A 57 12.47 5.90 -4.97
C GLY A 57 11.28 5.94 -3.99
N VAL A 58 10.13 5.41 -4.40
CA VAL A 58 8.94 5.32 -3.53
C VAL A 58 9.27 4.56 -2.25
N SER A 59 9.90 3.39 -2.36
CA SER A 59 10.27 2.59 -1.18
C SER A 59 11.27 3.30 -0.27
N ASP A 60 12.18 4.12 -0.82
CA ASP A 60 13.07 4.95 -0.02
C ASP A 60 12.27 5.94 0.83
N PHE A 61 11.33 6.65 0.19
CA PHE A 61 10.49 7.62 0.88
C PHE A 61 9.62 6.96 1.95
N GLU A 62 8.96 5.84 1.66
CA GLU A 62 8.09 5.12 2.61
C GLU A 62 8.86 4.64 3.85
N VAL A 63 10.12 4.21 3.68
CA VAL A 63 10.98 3.86 4.82
C VAL A 63 11.33 5.10 5.65
N LEU A 64 11.69 6.22 5.00
CA LEU A 64 11.98 7.47 5.72
C LEU A 64 10.73 7.98 6.44
N ASP A 65 9.56 7.93 5.81
CA ASP A 65 8.27 8.36 6.38
C ASP A 65 7.90 7.53 7.61
N TYR A 66 8.00 6.21 7.52
CA TYR A 66 7.74 5.34 8.65
C TYR A 66 8.68 5.61 9.83
N LEU A 67 9.98 5.80 9.55
CA LEU A 67 10.97 6.11 10.57
C LEU A 67 10.82 7.52 11.14
N ALA A 68 10.29 8.48 10.37
CA ALA A 68 10.02 9.83 10.87
C ALA A 68 9.00 9.84 12.02
N ALA A 69 8.06 8.90 12.02
CA ALA A 69 7.10 8.68 13.09
C ALA A 69 7.65 7.85 14.28
N LYS A 70 8.92 7.39 14.21
CA LYS A 70 9.56 6.51 15.20
C LYS A 70 10.89 7.10 15.67
N PRO A 71 10.89 8.07 16.61
CA PRO A 71 12.11 8.75 17.04
C PRO A 71 13.19 7.80 17.57
N ASP A 72 12.78 6.73 18.26
CA ASP A 72 13.67 5.71 18.83
C ASP A 72 14.08 4.63 17.81
N GLY A 73 13.61 4.77 16.58
CA GLY A 73 13.85 3.80 15.51
C GLY A 73 12.89 2.63 15.52
N CYS A 74 13.15 1.69 14.63
CA CYS A 74 12.30 0.52 14.40
C CYS A 74 13.15 -0.70 14.05
N ARG A 75 12.74 -1.87 14.55
CA ARG A 75 13.36 -3.15 14.15
C ARG A 75 13.17 -3.39 12.65
N SER A 76 14.21 -3.87 11.99
CA SER A 76 14.18 -4.14 10.55
C SER A 76 13.02 -5.06 10.14
N GLN A 77 12.67 -6.08 10.95
CA GLN A 77 11.54 -6.95 10.65
C GLN A 77 10.22 -6.18 10.66
N SER A 78 9.96 -5.41 11.71
CA SER A 78 8.73 -4.61 11.83
C SER A 78 8.63 -3.55 10.74
N LEU A 79 9.76 -2.96 10.35
CA LEU A 79 9.82 -2.00 9.25
C LEU A 79 9.51 -2.66 7.91
N ALA A 80 10.10 -3.82 7.62
CA ALA A 80 9.84 -4.56 6.38
C ALA A 80 8.36 -4.90 6.23
N ASP A 81 7.73 -5.38 7.30
CA ASP A 81 6.31 -5.70 7.32
C ASP A 81 5.43 -4.45 7.08
N ALA A 82 5.78 -3.32 7.73
CA ALA A 82 5.03 -2.08 7.63
C ALA A 82 5.09 -1.45 6.22
N VAL A 83 6.25 -1.51 5.55
CA VAL A 83 6.44 -0.96 4.20
C VAL A 83 6.28 -2.03 3.09
N HIS A 84 5.78 -3.20 3.44
CA HIS A 84 5.49 -4.31 2.51
C HIS A 84 6.70 -4.76 1.67
N LEU A 85 7.88 -4.77 2.28
CA LEU A 85 9.12 -5.26 1.66
C LEU A 85 9.54 -6.61 2.25
N SER A 86 10.23 -7.42 1.45
CA SER A 86 10.95 -8.58 1.99
C SER A 86 12.15 -8.12 2.83
N GLN A 87 12.63 -8.97 3.75
CA GLN A 87 13.82 -8.67 4.55
C GLN A 87 15.03 -8.38 3.69
N SER A 88 15.24 -9.14 2.62
CA SER A 88 16.36 -8.93 1.70
C SER A 88 16.24 -7.62 0.91
N ALA A 89 15.03 -7.23 0.52
CA ALA A 89 14.78 -5.95 -0.16
C ALA A 89 15.02 -4.78 0.80
N LEU A 90 14.48 -4.85 2.03
CA LEU A 90 14.73 -3.83 3.05
C LEU A 90 16.22 -3.72 3.39
N SER A 91 16.95 -4.84 3.54
CA SER A 91 18.38 -4.80 3.83
C SER A 91 19.17 -4.03 2.77
N ARG A 92 18.93 -4.32 1.49
CA ARG A 92 19.59 -3.60 0.38
C ARG A 92 19.23 -2.11 0.33
N LEU A 93 17.96 -1.80 0.62
CA LEU A 93 17.47 -0.43 0.68
C LEU A 93 18.11 0.31 1.86
N ALA A 94 18.17 -0.30 3.04
CA ALA A 94 18.80 0.25 4.22
C ALA A 94 20.31 0.50 4.00
N ASP A 95 21.03 -0.43 3.33
CA ASP A 95 22.44 -0.24 2.95
C ASP A 95 22.62 1.01 2.06
N ARG A 96 21.71 1.23 1.12
CA ARG A 96 21.74 2.42 0.25
C ARG A 96 21.46 3.70 1.02
N LEU A 97 20.40 3.73 1.84
CA LEU A 97 20.05 4.89 2.64
C LEU A 97 21.13 5.23 3.68
N GLU A 98 21.76 4.23 4.27
CA GLU A 98 22.88 4.42 5.22
C GLU A 98 24.12 4.99 4.53
N ARG A 99 24.47 4.52 3.33
CA ARG A 99 25.56 5.10 2.53
C ARG A 99 25.31 6.56 2.16
N HIS A 100 24.06 6.96 2.00
CA HIS A 100 23.67 8.36 1.79
C HIS A 100 23.50 9.15 3.10
N GLY A 101 23.73 8.52 4.26
CA GLY A 101 23.64 9.17 5.57
C GLY A 101 22.21 9.50 6.01
N LEU A 102 21.18 8.89 5.41
CA LEU A 102 19.77 9.19 5.70
C LEU A 102 19.22 8.34 6.84
N VAL A 103 19.74 7.14 7.03
CA VAL A 103 19.42 6.25 8.15
C VAL A 103 20.71 5.74 8.79
N GLN A 104 20.59 5.24 10.01
CA GLN A 104 21.67 4.62 10.75
C GLN A 104 21.18 3.31 11.37
N ARG A 105 22.03 2.29 11.31
CA ARG A 105 21.82 1.05 12.05
C ARG A 105 22.34 1.18 13.47
N SER A 106 21.55 0.69 14.43
CA SER A 106 21.98 0.53 15.81
C SER A 106 21.65 -0.88 16.30
N ASN A 107 22.44 -1.38 17.22
CA ASN A 107 22.12 -2.64 17.89
C ASN A 107 21.00 -2.38 18.91
N CYS A 108 19.97 -3.23 18.94
CA CYS A 108 18.98 -3.19 20.00
C CYS A 108 19.61 -3.48 21.34
N VAL A 109 19.41 -2.62 22.32
CA VAL A 109 19.97 -2.76 23.68
C VAL A 109 19.42 -4.02 24.36
N ASP A 110 18.17 -4.39 24.07
CA ASP A 110 17.43 -5.49 24.72
C ASP A 110 17.50 -6.83 23.95
N ASP A 111 17.94 -6.82 22.69
CA ASP A 111 18.01 -8.04 21.88
C ASP A 111 19.22 -7.99 20.94
N ARG A 112 20.26 -8.74 21.31
CA ARG A 112 21.51 -8.84 20.55
C ARG A 112 21.35 -9.40 19.13
N ARG A 113 20.15 -9.84 18.72
CA ARG A 113 19.85 -10.41 17.40
C ARG A 113 19.08 -9.47 16.49
N GLY A 114 18.64 -8.31 16.98
CA GLY A 114 17.85 -7.36 16.23
C GLY A 114 18.66 -6.15 15.75
N ILE A 115 18.57 -5.83 14.46
CA ILE A 115 19.06 -4.57 13.90
C ILE A 115 17.93 -3.55 13.99
N ASN A 116 18.20 -2.41 14.61
CA ASN A 116 17.31 -1.26 14.67
C ASN A 116 17.75 -0.22 13.62
N LEU A 117 16.81 0.34 12.90
CA LEU A 117 17.02 1.43 11.95
C LEU A 117 16.48 2.73 12.55
N VAL A 118 17.29 3.78 12.49
CA VAL A 118 16.96 5.11 13.02
C VAL A 118 17.13 6.14 11.91
N LEU A 119 16.22 7.10 11.83
CA LEU A 119 16.34 8.23 10.92
C LEU A 119 17.37 9.23 11.42
N THR A 120 18.31 9.61 10.56
CA THR A 120 19.28 10.65 10.87
C THR A 120 18.65 12.05 10.74
N ALA A 121 19.36 13.11 11.20
CA ALA A 121 18.95 14.50 10.95
C ALA A 121 18.83 14.78 9.45
N ALA A 122 19.82 14.33 8.65
CA ALA A 122 19.78 14.45 7.19
C ALA A 122 18.61 13.67 6.56
N GLY A 123 18.30 12.49 7.09
CA GLY A 123 17.13 11.70 6.66
C GLY A 123 15.82 12.43 6.95
N ARG A 124 15.71 13.06 8.11
CA ARG A 124 14.53 13.86 8.50
C ARG A 124 14.34 15.07 7.59
N ASP A 125 15.41 15.78 7.28
CA ASP A 125 15.38 16.91 6.35
C ASP A 125 14.99 16.47 4.94
N LYS A 126 15.55 15.36 4.48
CA LYS A 126 15.23 14.77 3.16
C LYS A 126 13.76 14.33 3.07
N HIS A 127 13.25 13.69 4.09
CA HIS A 127 11.83 13.32 4.21
C HIS A 127 10.95 14.57 4.15
N GLY A 128 11.25 15.60 4.96
CA GLY A 128 10.47 16.84 4.99
C GLY A 128 10.42 17.55 3.63
N GLN A 129 11.53 17.56 2.88
CA GLN A 129 11.58 18.13 1.53
C GLN A 129 10.73 17.35 0.51
N ALA A 130 10.69 16.02 0.62
CA ALA A 130 9.99 15.16 -0.32
C ALA A 130 8.50 14.98 0.01
N LEU A 131 8.07 15.29 1.23
CA LEU A 131 6.71 15.02 1.72
C LEU A 131 5.63 15.73 0.90
N SER A 132 5.83 17.02 0.53
CA SER A 132 4.87 17.75 -0.28
C SER A 132 4.70 17.13 -1.66
N THR A 133 5.81 16.77 -2.32
CA THR A 133 5.78 16.08 -3.62
C THR A 133 5.04 14.75 -3.52
N TYR A 134 5.31 13.96 -2.48
CA TYR A 134 4.62 12.69 -2.25
C TYR A 134 3.11 12.86 -2.09
N CYS A 135 2.68 13.80 -1.23
CA CYS A 135 1.26 14.07 -0.99
C CYS A 135 0.56 14.64 -2.24
N GLU A 136 1.20 15.55 -2.97
CA GLU A 136 0.64 16.15 -4.19
C GLU A 136 0.43 15.11 -5.29
N VAL A 137 1.38 14.20 -5.48
CA VAL A 137 1.25 13.09 -6.44
C VAL A 137 0.09 12.19 -6.06
N LEU A 138 -0.01 11.79 -4.79
CA LEU A 138 -1.12 10.95 -4.33
C LEU A 138 -2.47 11.65 -4.48
N ALA A 139 -2.57 12.92 -4.12
CA ALA A 139 -3.81 13.70 -4.22
C ALA A 139 -4.38 13.76 -5.65
N ARG A 140 -3.54 13.77 -6.68
CA ARG A 140 -3.98 13.82 -8.07
C ARG A 140 -4.09 12.46 -8.75
N THR A 141 -3.53 11.40 -8.18
CA THR A 141 -3.52 10.05 -8.79
C THR A 141 -4.43 9.04 -8.12
N LEU A 142 -4.78 9.27 -6.85
CA LEU A 142 -5.75 8.44 -6.14
C LEU A 142 -7.18 8.84 -6.51
N PRO A 143 -8.12 7.88 -6.56
CA PRO A 143 -9.53 8.16 -6.72
C PRO A 143 -10.04 9.11 -5.62
N PRO A 144 -10.77 10.20 -5.97
CA PRO A 144 -11.25 11.17 -4.98
C PRO A 144 -12.09 10.55 -3.87
N GLU A 145 -12.90 9.55 -4.19
CA GLU A 145 -13.75 8.82 -3.26
C GLU A 145 -12.95 8.02 -2.22
N LEU A 146 -11.71 7.64 -2.55
CA LEU A 146 -10.82 6.99 -1.61
C LEU A 146 -10.22 8.01 -0.63
N VAL A 147 -9.83 9.17 -1.11
CA VAL A 147 -9.27 10.27 -0.28
C VAL A 147 -10.33 10.80 0.68
N ALA A 148 -11.54 11.08 0.20
CA ALA A 148 -12.67 11.60 0.99
C ALA A 148 -13.10 10.70 2.18
N ARG A 149 -12.70 9.44 2.20
CA ARG A 149 -12.99 8.53 3.34
C ARG A 149 -12.12 8.78 4.56
N PHE A 150 -11.05 9.54 4.42
CA PHE A 150 -10.07 9.81 5.47
C PHE A 150 -10.02 11.29 5.89
N GLU A 151 -10.83 12.15 5.27
CA GLU A 151 -11.07 13.54 5.66
C GLU A 151 -12.16 13.64 6.74
#